data_2d62e63ef5f2c32db4a2043c9fb1f055
#
_entry.id   2d62e63ef5f2c32db4a2043c9fb1f055
#
_cell.length_a   1.000
_cell.length_b   1.000
_cell.length_c   1.000
_cell.angle_alpha   90.00
_cell.angle_beta   90.00
_cell.angle_gamma   90.00
#
_symmetry.space_group_name_H-M   'P 1'
#
loop_
_entity.id
_entity.type
_entity.pdbx_description
1 polymer ?
#
loop_
_entity_poly.entity_id
_entity_poly.type
_entity_poly.pdbx_seq_one_letter_code
_entity_poly.pdbx_strand_id
1 'polypeptide(L)'
;SYVFALALSYSLGFKLKWFPMLFNIQDVMGSSVLPSISLSMFTMASIARFTRSEMLEVLGSDYMLLAESKGISGASLIFRHALRNALIPIITVLAPLIVDLMTGSLVVEKIFAIPGVGSLLVTAIQSNDYNVVISLSFVYSAMYIIIMLVVDILYGIIDPRIRLAKDGD
;
A
#
# COMPACT_ATOMS: atom_id res chain seq x y z
N SER A 1 -4.94 14.19 -0.38
CA SER A 1 -5.85 13.18 0.21
C SER A 1 -6.91 13.79 1.14
N TYR A 2 -6.57 14.81 1.96
CA TYR A 2 -7.48 15.35 2.99
C TYR A 2 -8.71 16.08 2.42
N VAL A 3 -8.51 16.94 1.43
CA VAL A 3 -9.61 17.62 0.73
C VAL A 3 -10.56 16.61 0.09
N PHE A 4 -10.01 15.53 -0.46
CA PHE A 4 -10.78 14.45 -1.04
C PHE A 4 -11.60 13.68 0.02
N ALA A 5 -11.01 13.40 1.19
CA ALA A 5 -11.72 12.77 2.31
C ALA A 5 -12.90 13.63 2.78
N LEU A 6 -12.71 14.94 2.92
CA LEU A 6 -13.78 15.88 3.27
C LEU A 6 -14.86 15.96 2.18
N ALA A 7 -14.46 16.00 0.91
CA ALA A 7 -15.39 16.02 -0.22
C ALA A 7 -16.24 14.74 -0.29
N LEU A 8 -15.64 13.57 -0.05
CA LEU A 8 -16.35 12.29 0.03
C LEU A 8 -17.31 12.24 1.23
N SER A 9 -16.85 12.64 2.41
CA SER A 9 -17.67 12.69 3.61
C SER A 9 -18.89 13.60 3.40
N TYR A 10 -18.68 14.78 2.81
CA TYR A 10 -19.77 15.70 2.51
C TYR A 10 -20.72 15.17 1.43
N SER A 11 -20.21 14.68 0.30
CA SER A 11 -21.04 14.28 -0.84
C SER A 11 -21.79 12.97 -0.58
N LEU A 12 -21.09 11.91 -0.17
CA LEU A 12 -21.69 10.58 0.02
C LEU A 12 -22.25 10.38 1.43
N GLY A 13 -21.65 11.00 2.45
CA GLY A 13 -22.12 10.91 3.82
C GLY A 13 -23.26 11.87 4.13
N PHE A 14 -23.07 13.18 3.88
CA PHE A 14 -24.05 14.19 4.25
C PHE A 14 -25.15 14.39 3.20
N LYS A 15 -24.79 14.61 1.92
CA LYS A 15 -25.75 14.97 0.87
C LYS A 15 -26.54 13.75 0.38
N LEU A 16 -25.88 12.65 0.06
CA LEU A 16 -26.53 11.44 -0.48
C LEU A 16 -26.95 10.46 0.61
N LYS A 17 -26.38 10.55 1.82
CA LYS A 17 -26.65 9.67 2.96
C LYS A 17 -26.51 8.16 2.64
N TRP A 18 -25.61 7.83 1.70
CA TRP A 18 -25.35 6.45 1.34
C TRP A 18 -24.51 5.70 2.38
N PHE A 19 -23.63 6.44 3.06
CA PHE A 19 -22.75 5.90 4.10
C PHE A 19 -22.73 6.80 5.33
N PRO A 20 -22.50 6.24 6.53
CA PRO A 20 -22.33 7.04 7.75
C PRO A 20 -21.19 8.04 7.60
N MET A 21 -21.39 9.30 8.05
CA MET A 21 -20.34 10.32 8.03
C MET A 21 -19.22 10.05 9.02
N LEU A 22 -19.58 9.51 10.18
CA LEU A 22 -18.66 9.22 11.28
C LEU A 22 -18.61 7.74 11.54
N PHE A 23 -17.49 7.28 12.09
CA PHE A 23 -17.29 5.89 12.45
C PHE A 23 -18.31 5.47 13.53
N ASN A 24 -18.95 4.33 13.29
CA ASN A 24 -19.93 3.75 14.21
C ASN A 24 -19.53 2.28 14.51
N ILE A 25 -19.34 1.99 15.80
CA ILE A 25 -18.98 0.64 16.26
C ILE A 25 -20.09 -0.38 15.96
N GLN A 26 -21.36 0.06 15.89
CA GLN A 26 -22.48 -0.83 15.57
C GLN A 26 -22.57 -1.18 14.07
N ASP A 27 -22.02 -0.33 13.18
CA ASP A 27 -21.91 -0.56 11.75
C ASP A 27 -20.49 -0.27 11.28
N VAL A 28 -19.56 -1.15 11.64
CA VAL A 28 -18.15 -1.03 11.29
C VAL A 28 -17.95 -1.10 9.78
N MET A 29 -18.67 -1.98 9.09
CA MET A 29 -18.51 -2.16 7.65
C MET A 29 -18.96 -0.91 6.87
N GLY A 30 -20.17 -0.41 7.11
CA GLY A 30 -20.69 0.78 6.42
C GLY A 30 -19.89 2.03 6.71
N SER A 31 -19.49 2.23 7.97
CA SER A 31 -18.72 3.41 8.40
C SER A 31 -17.25 3.39 8.00
N SER A 32 -16.68 2.23 7.63
CA SER A 32 -15.30 2.11 7.15
C SER A 32 -15.13 2.37 5.66
N VAL A 33 -16.20 2.37 4.87
CA VAL A 33 -16.14 2.52 3.40
C VAL A 33 -15.53 3.86 2.98
N LEU A 34 -16.04 4.98 3.52
CA LEU A 34 -15.56 6.32 3.15
C LEU A 34 -14.09 6.55 3.56
N PRO A 35 -13.65 6.22 4.78
CA PRO A 35 -12.25 6.28 5.16
C PRO A 35 -11.35 5.43 4.26
N SER A 36 -11.75 4.19 3.96
CA SER A 36 -10.98 3.26 3.13
C SER A 36 -10.81 3.79 1.70
N ILE A 37 -11.87 4.31 1.08
CA ILE A 37 -11.78 4.94 -0.25
C ILE A 37 -10.86 6.17 -0.19
N SER A 38 -10.97 6.99 0.86
CA SER A 38 -10.16 8.19 1.01
C SER A 38 -8.66 7.90 1.11
N LEU A 39 -8.27 6.83 1.80
CA LEU A 39 -6.89 6.37 1.91
C LEU A 39 -6.40 5.70 0.63
N SER A 40 -7.24 4.86 0.03
CA SER A 40 -6.83 4.05 -1.13
C SER A 40 -6.60 4.87 -2.40
N MET A 41 -7.35 5.93 -2.64
CA MET A 41 -7.29 6.70 -3.89
C MET A 41 -5.89 7.26 -4.18
N PHE A 42 -5.24 7.84 -3.19
CA PHE A 42 -3.88 8.39 -3.37
C PHE A 42 -2.85 7.28 -3.58
N THR A 43 -2.95 6.22 -2.79
CA THR A 43 -2.07 5.05 -2.88
C THR A 43 -2.24 4.34 -4.21
N MET A 44 -3.47 4.13 -4.68
CA MET A 44 -3.77 3.56 -6.00
C MET A 44 -3.17 4.41 -7.13
N ALA A 45 -3.31 5.74 -7.08
CA ALA A 45 -2.75 6.63 -8.08
C ALA A 45 -1.22 6.58 -8.11
N SER A 46 -0.56 6.44 -6.97
CA SER A 46 0.89 6.30 -6.87
C SER A 46 1.37 4.97 -7.43
N ILE A 47 0.73 3.86 -7.03
CA ILE A 47 1.04 2.51 -7.53
C ILE A 47 0.80 2.43 -9.04
N ALA A 48 -0.30 2.97 -9.53
CA ALA A 48 -0.63 2.93 -10.96
C ALA A 48 0.43 3.68 -11.80
N ARG A 49 0.88 4.86 -11.35
CA ARG A 49 1.95 5.60 -12.04
C ARG A 49 3.27 4.86 -11.99
N PHE A 50 3.64 4.31 -10.85
CA PHE A 50 4.86 3.53 -10.69
C PHE A 50 4.84 2.27 -11.55
N THR A 51 3.75 1.49 -11.49
CA THR A 51 3.56 0.29 -12.32
C THR A 51 3.65 0.60 -13.81
N ARG A 52 3.06 1.74 -14.24
CA ARG A 52 3.18 2.17 -15.64
C ARG A 52 4.63 2.45 -16.03
N SER A 53 5.39 3.13 -15.18
CA SER A 53 6.81 3.43 -15.44
C SER A 53 7.62 2.16 -15.57
N GLU A 54 7.51 1.24 -14.61
CA GLU A 54 8.20 -0.06 -14.63
C GLU A 54 7.82 -0.92 -15.83
N MET A 55 6.53 -0.95 -16.17
CA MET A 55 6.08 -1.68 -17.35
C MET A 55 6.65 -1.11 -18.66
N LEU A 56 6.74 0.21 -18.80
CA LEU A 56 7.34 0.83 -19.99
C LEU A 56 8.84 0.56 -20.09
N GLU A 57 9.56 0.59 -18.95
CA GLU A 57 10.97 0.25 -18.90
C GLU A 57 11.23 -1.20 -19.31
N VAL A 58 10.47 -2.14 -18.76
CA VAL A 58 10.58 -3.56 -19.10
C VAL A 58 10.23 -3.80 -20.57
N LEU A 59 9.16 -3.21 -21.07
CA LEU A 59 8.73 -3.37 -22.48
C LEU A 59 9.77 -2.83 -23.48
N GLY A 60 10.55 -1.83 -23.11
CA GLY A 60 11.65 -1.29 -23.91
C GLY A 60 12.98 -2.05 -23.80
N SER A 61 13.05 -3.11 -23.01
CA SER A 61 14.30 -3.85 -22.78
C SER A 61 14.63 -4.84 -23.90
N ASP A 62 15.93 -5.11 -24.08
CA ASP A 62 16.44 -6.10 -25.05
C ASP A 62 15.87 -7.51 -24.79
N TYR A 63 15.58 -7.82 -23.55
CA TYR A 63 14.93 -9.06 -23.16
C TYR A 63 13.55 -9.25 -23.82
N MET A 64 12.78 -8.17 -23.95
CA MET A 64 11.47 -8.20 -24.59
C MET A 64 11.58 -8.36 -26.10
N LEU A 65 12.56 -7.68 -26.72
CA LEU A 65 12.89 -7.88 -28.15
C LEU A 65 13.28 -9.33 -28.45
N LEU A 66 14.04 -9.95 -27.54
CA LEU A 66 14.40 -11.36 -27.66
C LEU A 66 13.16 -12.28 -27.55
N ALA A 67 12.22 -11.96 -26.66
CA ALA A 67 10.99 -12.73 -26.51
C ALA A 67 10.11 -12.63 -27.78
N GLU A 68 9.99 -11.43 -28.35
CA GLU A 68 9.28 -11.20 -29.61
C GLU A 68 9.93 -11.95 -30.80
N SER A 69 11.25 -11.96 -30.88
CA SER A 69 11.98 -12.68 -31.94
C SER A 69 11.77 -14.19 -31.87
N LYS A 70 11.43 -14.73 -30.68
CA LYS A 70 11.03 -16.13 -30.46
C LYS A 70 9.57 -16.40 -30.78
N GLY A 71 8.84 -15.42 -31.32
CA GLY A 71 7.42 -15.55 -31.72
C GLY A 71 6.42 -15.39 -30.56
N ILE A 72 6.86 -14.95 -29.37
CA ILE A 72 5.96 -14.68 -28.26
C ILE A 72 5.35 -13.30 -28.49
N SER A 73 4.04 -13.21 -28.57
CA SER A 73 3.34 -11.96 -28.87
C SER A 73 2.07 -11.79 -28.03
N GLY A 74 1.49 -10.58 -28.07
CA GLY A 74 0.21 -10.26 -27.47
C GLY A 74 0.17 -10.40 -25.95
N ALA A 75 -0.94 -10.92 -25.42
CA ALA A 75 -1.16 -11.04 -23.98
C ALA A 75 -0.10 -11.87 -23.25
N SER A 76 0.42 -12.93 -23.90
CA SER A 76 1.46 -13.77 -23.30
C SER A 76 2.76 -12.98 -23.06
N LEU A 77 3.15 -12.11 -23.99
CA LEU A 77 4.30 -11.23 -23.85
C LEU A 77 4.14 -10.28 -22.66
N ILE A 78 2.97 -9.68 -22.52
CA ILE A 78 2.68 -8.71 -21.47
C ILE A 78 2.58 -9.40 -20.08
N PHE A 79 1.69 -10.39 -19.94
CA PHE A 79 1.38 -10.94 -18.62
C PHE A 79 2.44 -11.93 -18.10
N ARG A 80 3.05 -12.71 -18.99
CA ARG A 80 4.00 -13.74 -18.57
C ARG A 80 5.45 -13.24 -18.53
N HIS A 81 5.81 -12.29 -19.39
CA HIS A 81 7.18 -11.78 -19.50
C HIS A 81 7.34 -10.39 -18.90
N ALA A 82 6.58 -9.38 -19.39
CA ALA A 82 6.74 -8.01 -18.92
C ALA A 82 6.30 -7.84 -17.47
N LEU A 83 5.06 -8.23 -17.14
CA LEU A 83 4.50 -8.05 -15.79
C LEU A 83 5.31 -8.77 -14.72
N ARG A 84 5.77 -9.99 -14.99
CA ARG A 84 6.57 -10.75 -14.03
C ARG A 84 7.86 -10.02 -13.64
N ASN A 85 8.55 -9.41 -14.60
CA ASN A 85 9.78 -8.65 -14.33
C ASN A 85 9.49 -7.30 -13.68
N ALA A 86 8.41 -6.63 -14.07
CA ALA A 86 7.97 -5.38 -13.46
C ALA A 86 7.46 -5.55 -12.02
N LEU A 87 6.99 -6.75 -11.64
CA LEU A 87 6.50 -7.01 -10.27
C LEU A 87 7.58 -6.87 -9.21
N ILE A 88 8.84 -7.15 -9.50
CA ILE A 88 9.92 -7.08 -8.52
C ILE A 88 10.04 -5.67 -7.93
N PRO A 89 10.31 -4.60 -8.73
CA PRO A 89 10.38 -3.25 -8.21
C PRO A 89 9.02 -2.76 -7.65
N ILE A 90 7.89 -3.22 -8.21
CA ILE A 90 6.56 -2.87 -7.70
C ILE A 90 6.36 -3.36 -6.26
N ILE A 91 6.73 -4.61 -5.97
CA ILE A 91 6.61 -5.20 -4.62
C ILE A 91 7.51 -4.46 -3.63
N THR A 92 8.69 -4.02 -4.04
CA THR A 92 9.60 -3.21 -3.20
C THR A 92 8.92 -1.93 -2.72
N VAL A 93 8.23 -1.24 -3.62
CA VAL A 93 7.54 0.02 -3.30
C VAL A 93 6.24 -0.22 -2.52
N LEU A 94 5.58 -1.37 -2.74
CA LEU A 94 4.35 -1.72 -2.01
C LEU A 94 4.58 -1.94 -0.52
N ALA A 95 5.72 -2.50 -0.11
CA ALA A 95 5.98 -2.84 1.28
C ALA A 95 5.90 -1.62 2.23
N PRO A 96 6.64 -0.52 2.00
CA PRO A 96 6.49 0.68 2.83
C PRO A 96 5.10 1.28 2.78
N LEU A 97 4.41 1.23 1.63
CA LEU A 97 3.04 1.76 1.49
C LEU A 97 2.02 0.96 2.32
N ILE A 98 2.19 -0.37 2.43
CA ILE A 98 1.34 -1.20 3.29
C ILE A 98 1.53 -0.80 4.75
N VAL A 99 2.79 -0.62 5.20
CA VAL A 99 3.07 -0.16 6.57
C VAL A 99 2.44 1.20 6.82
N ASP A 100 2.62 2.16 5.91
CA ASP A 100 2.07 3.51 6.01
C ASP A 100 0.54 3.49 6.13
N LEU A 101 -0.14 2.64 5.35
CA LEU A 101 -1.58 2.43 5.47
C LEU A 101 -2.00 1.80 6.80
N MET A 102 -1.22 0.84 7.32
CA MET A 102 -1.51 0.15 8.58
C MET A 102 -1.26 1.04 9.80
N THR A 103 -0.28 1.94 9.74
CA THR A 103 -0.05 2.93 10.80
C THR A 103 -1.15 3.98 10.87
N GLY A 104 -2.00 4.05 9.83
CA GLY A 104 -3.15 4.93 9.75
C GLY A 104 -2.80 6.36 9.36
N SER A 105 -3.81 7.08 8.90
CA SER A 105 -3.70 8.49 8.63
C SER A 105 -4.39 9.27 9.75
N LEU A 106 -3.62 9.92 10.60
CA LEU A 106 -4.14 10.76 11.68
C LEU A 106 -5.27 11.69 11.21
N VAL A 107 -5.11 12.27 10.02
CA VAL A 107 -6.09 13.24 9.50
C VAL A 107 -7.38 12.54 9.07
N VAL A 108 -7.29 11.38 8.42
CA VAL A 108 -8.48 10.59 8.06
C VAL A 108 -9.17 10.07 9.32
N GLU A 109 -8.40 9.60 10.32
CA GLU A 109 -8.95 9.20 11.62
C GLU A 109 -9.71 10.34 12.29
N LYS A 110 -9.18 11.56 12.27
CA LYS A 110 -9.85 12.74 12.83
C LYS A 110 -11.09 13.16 12.04
N ILE A 111 -11.06 13.12 10.69
CA ILE A 111 -12.20 13.50 9.84
C ILE A 111 -13.38 12.55 10.07
N PHE A 112 -13.13 11.26 10.15
CA PHE A 112 -14.18 10.23 10.30
C PHE A 112 -14.41 9.79 11.75
N ALA A 113 -13.74 10.43 12.72
CA ALA A 113 -13.81 10.11 14.16
C ALA A 113 -13.49 8.62 14.44
N ILE A 114 -12.51 8.05 13.75
CA ILE A 114 -12.06 6.68 13.96
C ILE A 114 -11.13 6.65 15.18
N PRO A 115 -11.35 5.77 16.16
CA PRO A 115 -10.41 5.55 17.26
C PRO A 115 -9.18 4.75 16.76
N GLY A 116 -8.34 5.41 15.97
CA GLY A 116 -7.20 4.78 15.32
C GLY A 116 -5.90 4.94 16.10
N VAL A 117 -4.88 4.20 15.65
CA VAL A 117 -3.57 4.16 16.32
C VAL A 117 -2.78 5.46 16.13
N GLY A 118 -2.98 6.14 14.99
CA GLY A 118 -2.37 7.45 14.74
C GLY A 118 -2.86 8.53 15.70
N SER A 119 -4.17 8.58 15.97
CA SER A 119 -4.74 9.51 16.94
C SER A 119 -4.34 9.18 18.37
N LEU A 120 -4.19 7.90 18.70
CA LEU A 120 -3.70 7.44 20.00
C LEU A 120 -2.25 7.88 20.23
N LEU A 121 -1.37 7.71 19.23
CA LEU A 121 0.02 8.13 19.33
C LEU A 121 0.15 9.64 19.58
N VAL A 122 -0.59 10.46 18.82
CA VAL A 122 -0.55 11.92 19.03
C VAL A 122 -1.08 12.32 20.40
N THR A 123 -2.15 11.68 20.87
CA THR A 123 -2.69 11.94 22.20
C THR A 123 -1.68 11.55 23.30
N ALA A 124 -1.01 10.41 23.16
CA ALA A 124 0.03 9.97 24.09
C ALA A 124 1.23 10.94 24.12
N ILE A 125 1.66 11.47 22.98
CA ILE A 125 2.72 12.48 22.92
C ILE A 125 2.29 13.76 23.64
N GLN A 126 1.07 14.23 23.39
CA GLN A 126 0.54 15.46 23.99
C GLN A 126 0.34 15.35 25.51
N SER A 127 0.00 14.15 25.99
CA SER A 127 -0.16 13.86 27.43
C SER A 127 1.14 13.45 28.12
N ASN A 128 2.28 13.41 27.40
CA ASN A 128 3.58 12.93 27.89
C ASN A 128 3.52 11.48 28.42
N ASP A 129 2.66 10.64 27.84
CA ASP A 129 2.58 9.21 28.18
C ASP A 129 3.63 8.42 27.39
N TYR A 130 4.86 8.44 27.93
CA TYR A 130 6.00 7.77 27.30
C TYR A 130 5.83 6.26 27.17
N ASN A 131 5.07 5.63 28.07
CA ASN A 131 4.85 4.18 28.03
C ASN A 131 4.05 3.81 26.77
N VAL A 132 2.98 4.54 26.49
CA VAL A 132 2.18 4.33 25.28
C VAL A 132 2.96 4.68 24.02
N VAL A 133 3.72 5.79 24.01
CA VAL A 133 4.56 6.18 22.87
C VAL A 133 5.59 5.10 22.54
N ILE A 134 6.31 4.58 23.54
CA ILE A 134 7.32 3.52 23.34
C ILE A 134 6.66 2.23 22.85
N SER A 135 5.54 1.84 23.46
CA SER A 135 4.81 0.62 23.07
C SER A 135 4.33 0.67 21.63
N LEU A 136 3.74 1.79 21.21
CA LEU A 136 3.28 1.98 19.84
C LEU A 136 4.44 2.02 18.85
N SER A 137 5.53 2.71 19.19
CA SER A 137 6.74 2.75 18.36
C SER A 137 7.34 1.36 18.17
N PHE A 138 7.34 0.54 19.22
CA PHE A 138 7.77 -0.85 19.15
C PHE A 138 6.88 -1.68 18.24
N VAL A 139 5.56 -1.56 18.38
CA VAL A 139 4.59 -2.27 17.53
C VAL A 139 4.78 -1.87 16.06
N TYR A 140 4.91 -0.57 15.75
CA TYR A 140 5.15 -0.11 14.38
C TYR A 140 6.45 -0.65 13.80
N SER A 141 7.54 -0.62 14.58
CA SER A 141 8.83 -1.17 14.16
C SER A 141 8.74 -2.66 13.90
N ALA A 142 8.07 -3.41 14.78
CA ALA A 142 7.86 -4.84 14.61
C ALA A 142 7.04 -5.15 13.36
N MET A 143 5.95 -4.43 13.12
CA MET A 143 5.14 -4.56 11.90
C MET A 143 5.97 -4.27 10.63
N TYR A 144 6.78 -3.21 10.65
CA TYR A 144 7.66 -2.88 9.54
C TYR A 144 8.62 -4.03 9.22
N ILE A 145 9.30 -4.56 10.24
CA ILE A 145 10.24 -5.68 10.09
C ILE A 145 9.53 -6.92 9.54
N ILE A 146 8.35 -7.26 10.06
CA ILE A 146 7.59 -8.42 9.60
C ILE A 146 7.18 -8.25 8.13
N ILE A 147 6.69 -7.08 7.72
CA ILE A 147 6.30 -6.83 6.33
C ILE A 147 7.50 -6.89 5.40
N MET A 148 8.64 -6.30 5.79
CA MET A 148 9.89 -6.40 5.01
C MET A 148 10.37 -7.84 4.88
N LEU A 149 10.31 -8.63 5.95
CA LEU A 149 10.62 -10.06 5.91
C LEU A 149 9.71 -10.83 4.93
N VAL A 150 8.42 -10.54 4.93
CA VAL A 150 7.47 -11.16 3.99
C VAL A 150 7.83 -10.79 2.54
N VAL A 151 8.22 -9.53 2.30
CA VAL A 151 8.65 -9.07 0.97
C VAL A 151 9.93 -9.76 0.53
N ASP A 152 10.92 -9.92 1.41
CA ASP A 152 12.16 -10.65 1.10
C ASP A 152 11.90 -12.11 0.75
N ILE A 153 10.96 -12.76 1.44
CA ILE A 153 10.50 -14.11 1.10
C ILE A 153 9.83 -14.13 -0.27
N LEU A 154 8.97 -13.15 -0.57
CA LEU A 154 8.32 -13.03 -1.87
C LEU A 154 9.34 -12.84 -3.01
N TYR A 155 10.40 -12.06 -2.79
CA TYR A 155 11.50 -11.95 -3.76
C TYR A 155 12.15 -13.30 -4.04
N GLY A 156 12.45 -14.07 -3.02
CA GLY A 156 13.03 -15.40 -3.19
C GLY A 156 12.14 -16.38 -3.96
N ILE A 157 10.82 -16.14 -3.99
CA ILE A 157 9.85 -16.94 -4.76
C ILE A 157 9.71 -16.44 -6.20
N ILE A 158 9.69 -15.12 -6.40
CA ILE A 158 9.44 -14.49 -7.72
C ILE A 158 10.71 -14.54 -8.58
N ASP A 159 11.88 -14.29 -7.99
CA ASP A 159 13.16 -14.36 -8.68
C ASP A 159 14.08 -15.44 -8.10
N PRO A 160 14.01 -16.68 -8.62
CA PRO A 160 14.87 -17.77 -8.17
C PRO A 160 16.35 -17.56 -8.50
N ARG A 161 16.72 -16.56 -9.32
CA ARG A 161 18.11 -16.25 -9.67
C ARG A 161 18.91 -15.70 -8.49
N ILE A 162 18.24 -15.07 -7.52
CA ILE A 162 18.88 -14.57 -6.29
C ILE A 162 19.44 -15.72 -5.44
N ARG A 163 18.87 -16.92 -5.54
CA ARG A 163 19.38 -18.12 -4.83
C ARG A 163 20.69 -18.64 -5.40
N LEU A 164 20.92 -18.50 -6.70
CA LEU A 164 22.13 -19.05 -7.37
C LEU A 164 23.38 -18.19 -7.15
N ALA A 165 23.23 -16.91 -6.82
CA ALA A 165 24.36 -16.02 -6.52
C ALA A 165 24.99 -16.29 -5.13
N LYS A 166 24.32 -17.05 -4.26
CA LYS A 166 24.79 -17.35 -2.89
C LYS A 166 25.56 -18.66 -2.77
N ASP A 167 25.50 -19.52 -3.80
CA ASP A 167 26.18 -20.83 -3.83
C ASP A 167 27.44 -20.81 -4.68
N GLY A 168 27.95 -19.64 -5.07
CA GLY A 168 29.08 -19.45 -5.97
C GLY A 168 30.34 -18.82 -5.36
N ASP A 169 30.43 -18.70 -4.01
CA ASP A 169 31.66 -18.30 -3.30
C ASP A 169 32.22 -19.44 -2.48
#